data_6bd88f179534593d91bad35a11972c44
#
_entry.id   6bd88f179534593d91bad35a11972c44
#
_cell.length_a   1.000
_cell.length_b   1.000
_cell.length_c   1.000
_cell.angle_alpha   90.00
_cell.angle_beta   90.00
_cell.angle_gamma   90.00
#
_symmetry.space_group_name_H-M   'P 1'
#
loop_
_entity.id
_entity.type
_entity.pdbx_description
1 polymer ?
#
loop_
_entity_poly.entity_id
_entity_poly.type
_entity_poly.pdbx_seq_one_letter_code
_entity_poly.pdbx_strand_id
1 'polypeptide(L)'
;IHMKRRRVWQRIVSLLLVFVMVFTVAEIQPDADAFAAAKTPLATHGRLAVKGADLVDAKGRKFQLRGVSTHGINWDVGYPYVNKAAFQTLRDDWGANAVRLAMYTSEYNGYCSGGNQAQLRNQIYKGVKYATELGMYVIIDWHILNDGNPMTQLAQAKKFFATMSNKYKNQKNVIYEICNEPNGCSWTSIKSYATQVIKVIRKYDKKAIIVVGTPTWSQLGSDGTHNEVANSPIKGYKNIMYSLHFYANEWSHNKYLPAKLDYARKKGIAVMVTEFGMSAAGGGGGINSSYTGKWLGKLNKYNISYFCWSLSNKNESCSLLSSKTKKTSKWKTTELSVAGRYIRSKYRARKKALGSKA
;
A
#
# COMPACT_ATOMS: atom_id res chain seq x y z
N ILE A 1 41.40 0.04 78.31
CA ILE A 1 41.67 0.89 77.16
C ILE A 1 41.63 0.09 75.81
N HIS A 2 42.01 -1.20 75.86
CA HIS A 2 42.05 -2.04 74.60
C HIS A 2 40.68 -2.46 74.06
N MET A 3 39.62 -2.56 74.86
CA MET A 3 38.30 -2.99 74.37
C MET A 3 37.49 -1.87 73.64
N LYS A 4 37.71 -0.60 73.95
CA LYS A 4 37.03 0.52 73.26
C LYS A 4 37.56 0.72 71.85
N ARG A 5 38.85 0.45 71.59
CA ARG A 5 39.42 0.63 70.22
C ARG A 5 38.93 -0.41 69.23
N ARG A 6 38.69 -1.68 69.63
CA ARG A 6 38.18 -2.74 68.79
C ARG A 6 36.72 -2.50 68.31
N ARG A 7 35.86 -1.90 69.13
CA ARG A 7 34.47 -1.59 68.75
C ARG A 7 34.38 -0.39 67.79
N VAL A 8 35.29 0.55 67.85
CA VAL A 8 35.34 1.69 66.89
C VAL A 8 35.80 1.20 65.50
N TRP A 9 36.80 0.33 65.43
CA TRP A 9 37.29 -0.24 64.18
C TRP A 9 36.24 -1.14 63.50
N GLN A 10 35.51 -1.94 64.24
CA GLN A 10 34.43 -2.75 63.70
C GLN A 10 33.26 -1.91 63.14
N ARG A 11 32.95 -0.78 63.74
CA ARG A 11 31.92 0.13 63.22
C ARG A 11 32.40 0.89 61.99
N ILE A 12 33.65 1.27 61.90
CA ILE A 12 34.22 1.93 60.72
C ILE A 12 34.33 0.96 59.55
N VAL A 13 34.73 -0.30 59.77
CA VAL A 13 34.78 -1.32 58.71
C VAL A 13 33.39 -1.69 58.24
N SER A 14 32.37 -1.79 59.14
CA SER A 14 30.99 -2.01 58.73
C SER A 14 30.38 -0.85 57.97
N LEU A 15 30.71 0.39 58.30
CA LEU A 15 30.27 1.58 57.54
C LEU A 15 30.97 1.70 56.17
N LEU A 16 32.24 1.33 56.05
CA LEU A 16 32.95 1.29 54.77
C LEU A 16 32.44 0.18 53.86
N LEU A 17 32.10 -0.99 54.43
CA LEU A 17 31.50 -2.10 53.63
C LEU A 17 30.09 -1.76 53.16
N VAL A 18 29.27 -1.05 53.95
CA VAL A 18 27.95 -0.58 53.51
C VAL A 18 28.09 0.55 52.47
N PHE A 19 29.12 1.43 52.58
CA PHE A 19 29.36 2.48 51.56
C PHE A 19 29.89 1.89 50.24
N VAL A 20 30.70 0.83 50.27
CA VAL A 20 31.16 0.13 49.06
C VAL A 20 30.06 -0.69 48.39
N MET A 21 29.13 -1.29 49.17
CA MET A 21 27.98 -1.99 48.58
C MET A 21 26.91 -1.03 47.99
N VAL A 22 26.82 0.22 48.44
CA VAL A 22 25.90 1.19 47.86
C VAL A 22 26.43 1.81 46.55
N PHE A 23 27.77 1.77 46.31
CA PHE A 23 28.35 2.24 45.06
C PHE A 23 28.51 1.16 43.96
N THR A 24 28.23 -0.10 44.23
CA THR A 24 28.30 -1.18 43.23
C THR A 24 26.93 -1.63 42.71
N VAL A 25 25.84 -0.97 43.12
CA VAL A 25 24.51 -1.06 42.51
C VAL A 25 24.16 0.29 41.87
N ALA A 26 25.13 0.97 41.25
CA ALA A 26 24.85 1.89 40.16
C ALA A 26 24.50 0.98 38.99
N GLU A 27 23.22 0.81 38.80
CA GLU A 27 22.60 0.11 37.70
C GLU A 27 23.32 0.49 36.41
N ILE A 28 23.98 -0.46 35.78
CA ILE A 28 24.02 -0.49 34.32
C ILE A 28 22.58 -0.75 33.91
N GLN A 29 21.75 0.29 33.94
CA GLN A 29 20.59 0.29 33.07
C GLN A 29 21.14 0.28 31.67
N PRO A 30 20.88 -0.75 30.87
CA PRO A 30 21.16 -0.64 29.45
C PRO A 30 20.34 0.56 28.98
N ASP A 31 21.02 1.52 28.33
CA ASP A 31 20.39 2.68 27.70
C ASP A 31 19.18 2.19 26.90
N ALA A 32 17.99 2.25 27.48
CA ALA A 32 16.72 1.94 26.82
C ALA A 32 16.39 2.97 25.73
N ASP A 33 17.22 4.01 25.58
CA ASP A 33 17.02 5.11 24.64
C ASP A 33 17.87 5.05 23.38
N ALA A 34 18.59 3.99 23.10
CA ALA A 34 19.44 3.86 21.91
C ALA A 34 18.85 3.02 20.77
N PHE A 35 17.61 2.56 20.84
CA PHE A 35 16.88 2.21 19.64
C PHE A 35 16.32 3.50 19.04
N ALA A 36 17.15 4.20 18.24
CA ALA A 36 16.65 5.25 17.37
C ALA A 36 15.43 4.69 16.64
N ALA A 37 14.24 5.22 16.95
CA ALA A 37 12.99 4.73 16.39
C ALA A 37 13.15 4.66 14.88
N ALA A 38 13.06 3.46 14.31
CA ALA A 38 13.33 3.23 12.90
C ALA A 38 12.50 4.22 12.08
N LYS A 39 13.17 5.05 11.27
CA LYS A 39 12.49 6.10 10.50
C LYS A 39 11.41 5.45 9.64
N THR A 40 10.19 6.00 9.71
CA THR A 40 9.08 5.48 8.90
C THR A 40 9.37 5.63 7.41
N PRO A 41 8.71 4.85 6.52
CA PRO A 41 8.87 4.97 5.07
C PRO A 41 8.73 6.43 4.58
N LEU A 42 7.70 7.14 5.02
CA LEU A 42 7.47 8.54 4.64
C LEU A 42 8.57 9.47 5.15
N ALA A 43 9.05 9.28 6.38
CA ALA A 43 10.12 10.10 6.94
C ALA A 43 11.46 9.88 6.21
N THR A 44 11.70 8.66 5.73
CA THR A 44 12.93 8.27 5.00
C THR A 44 12.92 8.76 3.56
N HIS A 45 11.77 8.64 2.88
CA HIS A 45 11.65 8.79 1.42
C HIS A 45 10.92 10.06 0.99
N GLY A 46 10.13 10.67 1.87
CA GLY A 46 9.42 11.93 1.60
C GLY A 46 8.35 11.78 0.50
N ARG A 47 8.10 12.86 -0.24
CA ARG A 47 7.16 12.87 -1.35
C ARG A 47 7.74 12.09 -2.54
N LEU A 48 6.97 11.18 -3.07
CA LEU A 48 7.35 10.41 -4.25
C LEU A 48 7.07 11.21 -5.54
N ALA A 49 7.82 10.87 -6.59
CA ALA A 49 7.68 11.44 -7.92
C ALA A 49 7.90 10.36 -9.00
N VAL A 50 7.54 10.68 -10.24
CA VAL A 50 7.79 9.82 -11.41
C VAL A 50 8.93 10.39 -12.22
N LYS A 51 9.92 9.54 -12.56
CA LYS A 51 11.05 9.89 -13.45
C LYS A 51 11.21 8.79 -14.49
N GLY A 52 10.83 9.09 -15.73
CA GLY A 52 10.74 8.07 -16.80
C GLY A 52 9.79 6.95 -16.39
N ALA A 53 10.24 5.70 -16.47
CA ALA A 53 9.45 4.53 -16.07
C ALA A 53 9.50 4.21 -14.56
N ASP A 54 10.18 5.03 -13.74
CA ASP A 54 10.46 4.70 -12.35
C ASP A 54 9.69 5.61 -11.38
N LEU A 55 9.24 5.02 -10.28
CA LEU A 55 8.85 5.73 -9.07
C LEU A 55 10.12 6.07 -8.29
N VAL A 56 10.27 7.33 -7.90
CA VAL A 56 11.44 7.81 -7.17
C VAL A 56 11.04 8.53 -5.88
N ASP A 57 11.92 8.49 -4.89
CA ASP A 57 11.75 9.22 -3.64
C ASP A 57 12.17 10.71 -3.77
N ALA A 58 12.03 11.48 -2.69
CA ALA A 58 12.37 12.90 -2.67
C ALA A 58 13.84 13.19 -2.97
N LYS A 59 14.72 12.19 -2.91
CA LYS A 59 16.15 12.27 -3.26
C LYS A 59 16.44 11.77 -4.67
N GLY A 60 15.40 11.44 -5.46
CA GLY A 60 15.53 10.92 -6.82
C GLY A 60 15.95 9.44 -6.90
N ARG A 61 15.97 8.71 -5.80
CA ARG A 61 16.33 7.28 -5.76
C ARG A 61 15.11 6.44 -6.11
N LYS A 62 15.31 5.35 -6.87
CA LYS A 62 14.23 4.40 -7.17
C LYS A 62 13.61 3.86 -5.87
N PHE A 63 12.30 3.89 -5.82
CA PHE A 63 11.53 3.47 -4.66
C PHE A 63 10.41 2.51 -5.07
N GLN A 64 10.08 1.58 -4.18
CA GLN A 64 9.06 0.57 -4.42
C GLN A 64 8.04 0.57 -3.28
N LEU A 65 6.78 0.80 -3.62
CA LEU A 65 5.68 0.54 -2.70
C LEU A 65 5.39 -0.97 -2.67
N ARG A 66 5.25 -1.49 -1.46
CA ARG A 66 4.80 -2.85 -1.15
C ARG A 66 3.54 -2.71 -0.34
N GLY A 67 2.43 -2.69 -1.02
CA GLY A 67 1.15 -2.35 -0.43
C GLY A 67 0.21 -3.53 -0.27
N VAL A 68 -0.82 -3.30 0.53
CA VAL A 68 -1.97 -4.17 0.64
C VAL A 68 -3.22 -3.33 0.40
N SER A 69 -4.11 -3.83 -0.46
CA SER A 69 -5.42 -3.22 -0.68
C SER A 69 -6.40 -3.71 0.38
N THR A 70 -7.27 -2.84 0.88
CA THR A 70 -8.50 -3.30 1.50
C THR A 70 -9.35 -4.02 0.47
N HIS A 71 -10.29 -4.86 0.88
CA HIS A 71 -11.48 -5.14 0.09
C HIS A 71 -12.34 -3.86 0.03
N GLY A 72 -13.46 -3.87 -0.69
CA GLY A 72 -14.33 -2.70 -0.76
C GLY A 72 -14.68 -2.14 0.62
N ILE A 73 -14.28 -0.90 0.89
CA ILE A 73 -14.58 -0.20 2.15
C ILE A 73 -16.09 0.11 2.31
N ASN A 74 -16.87 -0.23 1.30
CA ASN A 74 -18.33 -0.15 1.29
C ASN A 74 -18.99 -1.23 2.16
N TRP A 75 -18.27 -2.32 2.45
CA TRP A 75 -18.81 -3.53 3.05
C TRP A 75 -18.01 -3.99 4.29
N ASP A 76 -18.64 -4.82 5.11
CA ASP A 76 -18.09 -5.39 6.34
C ASP A 76 -16.89 -6.33 6.12
N VAL A 77 -16.65 -6.75 4.90
CA VAL A 77 -15.43 -7.49 4.52
C VAL A 77 -14.23 -6.57 4.23
N GLY A 78 -14.42 -5.25 4.22
CA GLY A 78 -13.39 -4.24 3.92
C GLY A 78 -13.24 -3.16 4.99
N TYR A 79 -14.33 -2.42 5.32
CA TYR A 79 -14.21 -1.26 6.20
C TYR A 79 -13.69 -1.57 7.62
N PRO A 80 -13.89 -2.74 8.24
CA PRO A 80 -13.38 -3.00 9.59
C PRO A 80 -11.85 -3.02 9.66
N TYR A 81 -11.21 -3.27 8.51
CA TYR A 81 -9.75 -3.29 8.39
C TYR A 81 -9.14 -1.91 8.15
N VAL A 82 -9.97 -0.87 7.95
CA VAL A 82 -9.53 0.53 7.91
C VAL A 82 -9.36 1.02 9.35
N ASN A 83 -8.34 0.51 10.04
CA ASN A 83 -8.00 0.89 11.40
C ASN A 83 -6.48 0.97 11.59
N LYS A 84 -6.03 1.79 12.55
CA LYS A 84 -4.61 2.06 12.79
C LYS A 84 -3.82 0.81 13.15
N ALA A 85 -4.38 -0.06 13.97
CA ALA A 85 -3.72 -1.29 14.41
C ALA A 85 -3.53 -2.30 13.27
N ALA A 86 -4.47 -2.37 12.31
CA ALA A 86 -4.31 -3.17 11.10
C ALA A 86 -3.15 -2.65 10.25
N PHE A 87 -3.11 -1.35 9.96
CA PHE A 87 -2.05 -0.75 9.16
C PHE A 87 -0.68 -0.85 9.85
N GLN A 88 -0.64 -0.68 11.17
CA GLN A 88 0.57 -0.92 11.96
C GLN A 88 1.05 -2.37 11.83
N THR A 89 0.14 -3.35 11.90
CA THR A 89 0.47 -4.77 11.70
C THR A 89 1.04 -5.02 10.30
N LEU A 90 0.45 -4.45 9.27
CA LEU A 90 0.97 -4.54 7.91
C LEU A 90 2.38 -3.93 7.78
N ARG A 91 2.63 -2.78 8.41
CA ARG A 91 3.94 -2.11 8.37
C ARG A 91 5.00 -2.87 9.16
N ASP A 92 4.71 -3.18 10.42
CA ASP A 92 5.72 -3.67 11.37
C ASP A 92 5.96 -5.16 11.21
N ASP A 93 4.90 -5.93 11.03
CA ASP A 93 4.97 -7.38 10.94
C ASP A 93 5.12 -7.88 9.50
N TRP A 94 4.37 -7.34 8.53
CA TRP A 94 4.45 -7.84 7.16
C TRP A 94 5.55 -7.16 6.33
N GLY A 95 5.95 -5.96 6.67
CA GLY A 95 6.92 -5.19 5.90
C GLY A 95 6.29 -4.40 4.74
N ALA A 96 4.98 -4.19 4.78
CA ALA A 96 4.31 -3.27 3.87
C ALA A 96 4.67 -1.81 4.20
N ASN A 97 4.70 -0.95 3.20
CA ASN A 97 4.96 0.49 3.35
C ASN A 97 3.83 1.36 2.79
N ALA A 98 2.78 0.72 2.28
CA ALA A 98 1.63 1.40 1.71
C ALA A 98 0.33 0.60 1.92
N VAL A 99 -0.80 1.31 1.86
CA VAL A 99 -2.14 0.73 1.82
C VAL A 99 -2.94 1.33 0.67
N ARG A 100 -3.90 0.58 0.13
CA ARG A 100 -4.84 1.03 -0.89
C ARG A 100 -6.25 0.94 -0.33
N LEU A 101 -7.02 2.02 -0.45
CA LEU A 101 -8.38 2.12 0.06
C LEU A 101 -9.35 1.98 -1.11
N ALA A 102 -9.87 0.78 -1.33
CA ALA A 102 -10.75 0.46 -2.43
C ALA A 102 -12.18 0.91 -2.15
N MET A 103 -12.65 1.96 -2.81
CA MET A 103 -14.02 2.47 -2.67
C MET A 103 -14.80 2.22 -3.95
N TYR A 104 -15.68 1.23 -3.93
CA TYR A 104 -16.54 0.89 -5.06
C TYR A 104 -17.55 1.98 -5.40
N THR A 105 -17.87 2.09 -6.67
CA THR A 105 -18.69 3.16 -7.25
C THR A 105 -20.10 2.73 -7.62
N SER A 106 -20.26 1.75 -8.50
CA SER A 106 -21.55 1.33 -9.05
C SER A 106 -22.11 0.04 -8.47
N GLU A 107 -21.34 -0.67 -7.66
CA GLU A 107 -21.79 -1.88 -6.98
C GLU A 107 -22.77 -1.54 -5.86
N TYR A 108 -23.41 -2.58 -5.31
CA TYR A 108 -24.30 -2.42 -4.14
C TYR A 108 -23.66 -1.60 -3.02
N ASN A 109 -24.34 -0.60 -2.50
CA ASN A 109 -23.79 0.38 -1.56
C ASN A 109 -22.57 1.15 -2.09
N GLY A 110 -22.37 1.20 -3.41
CA GLY A 110 -21.33 2.00 -4.04
C GLY A 110 -21.52 3.49 -3.87
N TYR A 111 -20.45 4.25 -4.01
CA TYR A 111 -20.47 5.71 -3.85
C TYR A 111 -21.47 6.40 -4.81
N CYS A 112 -21.70 5.82 -5.98
CA CYS A 112 -22.63 6.29 -7.00
C CYS A 112 -23.92 5.47 -7.07
N SER A 113 -24.09 4.46 -6.20
CA SER A 113 -25.17 3.46 -6.26
C SER A 113 -25.78 3.22 -4.88
N GLY A 114 -26.34 4.28 -4.29
CA GLY A 114 -27.09 4.20 -3.03
C GLY A 114 -26.24 4.17 -1.77
N GLY A 115 -24.92 4.12 -1.85
CA GLY A 115 -24.03 4.18 -0.69
C GLY A 115 -24.04 5.55 -0.01
N ASN A 116 -23.85 5.56 1.30
CA ASN A 116 -23.71 6.81 2.04
C ASN A 116 -22.36 7.48 1.74
N GLN A 117 -22.38 8.44 0.84
CA GLN A 117 -21.17 9.14 0.38
C GLN A 117 -20.38 9.81 1.52
N ALA A 118 -21.07 10.38 2.52
CA ALA A 118 -20.40 11.01 3.66
C ALA A 118 -19.67 9.96 4.51
N GLN A 119 -20.30 8.83 4.78
CA GLN A 119 -19.69 7.72 5.51
C GLN A 119 -18.49 7.14 4.75
N LEU A 120 -18.60 6.92 3.44
CA LEU A 120 -17.51 6.41 2.61
C LEU A 120 -16.33 7.38 2.58
N ARG A 121 -16.58 8.69 2.44
CA ARG A 121 -15.51 9.70 2.58
C ARG A 121 -14.87 9.67 3.97
N ASN A 122 -15.65 9.49 5.04
CA ASN A 122 -15.12 9.38 6.39
C ASN A 122 -14.24 8.14 6.57
N GLN A 123 -14.55 7.00 5.94
CA GLN A 123 -13.66 5.82 5.93
C GLN A 123 -12.33 6.14 5.24
N ILE A 124 -12.36 6.83 4.10
CA ILE A 124 -11.13 7.30 3.43
C ILE A 124 -10.35 8.26 4.34
N TYR A 125 -11.02 9.22 4.99
CA TYR A 125 -10.36 10.17 5.89
C TYR A 125 -9.65 9.46 7.05
N LYS A 126 -10.29 8.45 7.66
CA LYS A 126 -9.69 7.60 8.69
C LYS A 126 -8.47 6.84 8.14
N GLY A 127 -8.61 6.19 6.98
CA GLY A 127 -7.53 5.44 6.36
C GLY A 127 -6.31 6.31 6.05
N VAL A 128 -6.52 7.48 5.45
CA VAL A 128 -5.43 8.44 5.17
C VAL A 128 -4.80 8.95 6.48
N LYS A 129 -5.61 9.29 7.50
CA LYS A 129 -5.10 9.71 8.81
C LYS A 129 -4.20 8.63 9.41
N TYR A 130 -4.65 7.38 9.47
CA TYR A 130 -3.88 6.29 10.08
C TYR A 130 -2.60 5.97 9.30
N ALA A 131 -2.66 5.95 7.96
CA ALA A 131 -1.47 5.77 7.13
C ALA A 131 -0.46 6.90 7.36
N THR A 132 -0.92 8.15 7.43
CA THR A 132 -0.05 9.33 7.67
C THR A 132 0.61 9.28 9.05
N GLU A 133 -0.15 8.99 10.11
CA GLU A 133 0.38 8.84 11.47
C GLU A 133 1.41 7.72 11.58
N LEU A 134 1.25 6.65 10.81
CA LEU A 134 2.17 5.53 10.74
C LEU A 134 3.34 5.76 9.77
N GLY A 135 3.36 6.88 9.05
CA GLY A 135 4.36 7.18 8.04
C GLY A 135 4.35 6.24 6.84
N MET A 136 3.18 5.72 6.48
CA MET A 136 2.93 4.89 5.31
C MET A 136 2.37 5.72 4.16
N TYR A 137 2.56 5.25 2.92
CA TYR A 137 1.87 5.80 1.77
C TYR A 137 0.46 5.23 1.66
N VAL A 138 -0.43 5.96 0.99
CA VAL A 138 -1.84 5.54 0.84
C VAL A 138 -2.35 5.91 -0.55
N ILE A 139 -3.01 4.94 -1.20
CA ILE A 139 -3.77 5.14 -2.43
C ILE A 139 -5.24 5.34 -2.05
N ILE A 140 -5.82 6.43 -2.55
CA ILE A 140 -7.27 6.65 -2.58
C ILE A 140 -7.74 6.16 -3.93
N ASP A 141 -8.51 5.07 -3.95
CA ASP A 141 -8.92 4.38 -5.16
C ASP A 141 -10.41 4.58 -5.44
N TRP A 142 -10.70 5.19 -6.58
CA TRP A 142 -12.02 5.24 -7.20
C TRP A 142 -12.26 3.92 -7.92
N HIS A 143 -12.82 2.96 -7.17
CA HIS A 143 -12.86 1.55 -7.55
C HIS A 143 -14.01 1.23 -8.49
N ILE A 144 -13.89 1.67 -9.75
CA ILE A 144 -14.84 1.27 -10.81
C ILE A 144 -14.62 -0.19 -11.19
N LEU A 145 -15.71 -0.91 -11.45
CA LEU A 145 -15.72 -2.28 -11.96
C LEU A 145 -16.91 -2.47 -12.89
N ASN A 146 -18.14 -2.55 -12.34
CA ASN A 146 -19.38 -2.67 -13.13
C ASN A 146 -19.72 -1.41 -13.93
N ASP A 147 -19.13 -0.27 -13.60
CA ASP A 147 -19.22 0.96 -14.41
C ASP A 147 -18.72 0.71 -15.83
N GLY A 148 -17.75 -0.20 -16.01
CA GLY A 148 -17.08 -0.46 -17.29
C GLY A 148 -16.33 0.76 -17.79
N ASN A 149 -17.05 1.70 -18.40
CA ASN A 149 -16.50 2.96 -18.88
C ASN A 149 -16.47 4.02 -17.75
N PRO A 150 -15.29 4.56 -17.38
CA PRO A 150 -15.19 5.55 -16.30
C PRO A 150 -15.94 6.85 -16.59
N MET A 151 -16.26 7.15 -17.87
CA MET A 151 -17.07 8.29 -18.25
C MET A 151 -18.48 8.26 -17.67
N THR A 152 -19.01 7.08 -17.34
CA THR A 152 -20.34 6.90 -16.74
C THR A 152 -20.50 7.69 -15.44
N GLN A 153 -19.45 7.76 -14.62
CA GLN A 153 -19.47 8.47 -13.33
C GLN A 153 -18.55 9.70 -13.31
N LEU A 154 -18.21 10.27 -14.46
CA LEU A 154 -17.28 11.40 -14.59
C LEU A 154 -17.64 12.58 -13.66
N ALA A 155 -18.91 12.97 -13.61
CA ALA A 155 -19.35 14.12 -12.80
C ALA A 155 -19.11 13.87 -11.31
N GLN A 156 -19.42 12.66 -10.82
CA GLN A 156 -19.20 12.25 -9.43
C GLN A 156 -17.69 12.13 -9.12
N ALA A 157 -16.92 11.54 -10.02
CA ALA A 157 -15.46 11.43 -9.89
C ALA A 157 -14.82 12.83 -9.78
N LYS A 158 -15.21 13.79 -10.61
CA LYS A 158 -14.70 15.18 -10.54
C LYS A 158 -15.00 15.83 -9.19
N LYS A 159 -16.23 15.67 -8.65
CA LYS A 159 -16.59 16.20 -7.33
C LYS A 159 -15.79 15.53 -6.22
N PHE A 160 -15.68 14.21 -6.27
CA PHE A 160 -14.93 13.43 -5.29
C PHE A 160 -13.45 13.83 -5.28
N PHE A 161 -12.78 13.84 -6.41
CA PHE A 161 -11.36 14.21 -6.49
C PHE A 161 -11.09 15.69 -6.22
N ALA A 162 -12.02 16.60 -6.49
CA ALA A 162 -11.92 17.98 -6.05
C ALA A 162 -11.87 18.06 -4.51
N THR A 163 -12.76 17.32 -3.83
CA THR A 163 -12.79 17.24 -2.36
C THR A 163 -11.51 16.63 -1.80
N MET A 164 -11.08 15.47 -2.33
CA MET A 164 -9.90 14.76 -1.84
C MET A 164 -8.62 15.54 -2.08
N SER A 165 -8.42 16.07 -3.29
CA SER A 165 -7.19 16.78 -3.62
C SER A 165 -7.06 18.13 -2.92
N ASN A 166 -8.17 18.84 -2.66
CA ASN A 166 -8.15 20.05 -1.83
C ASN A 166 -7.80 19.72 -0.38
N LYS A 167 -8.39 18.65 0.19
CA LYS A 167 -8.13 18.22 1.58
C LYS A 167 -6.67 17.79 1.77
N TYR A 168 -6.09 17.09 0.80
CA TYR A 168 -4.78 16.45 0.94
C TYR A 168 -3.63 17.12 0.16
N LYS A 169 -3.84 18.32 -0.38
CA LYS A 169 -2.86 19.06 -1.21
C LYS A 169 -1.46 19.21 -0.61
N ASN A 170 -1.37 19.22 0.73
CA ASN A 170 -0.11 19.32 1.45
C ASN A 170 0.44 17.97 1.95
N GLN A 171 -0.34 16.89 1.84
CA GLN A 171 0.11 15.56 2.25
C GLN A 171 1.11 15.00 1.25
N LYS A 172 2.19 14.42 1.76
CA LYS A 172 3.28 13.88 0.93
C LYS A 172 3.11 12.41 0.58
N ASN A 173 2.19 11.72 1.25
CA ASN A 173 2.00 10.28 1.19
C ASN A 173 0.73 9.83 0.48
N VAL A 174 -0.09 10.77 -0.02
CA VAL A 174 -1.35 10.46 -0.71
C VAL A 174 -1.13 10.32 -2.21
N ILE A 175 -1.67 9.25 -2.78
CA ILE A 175 -1.69 8.92 -4.21
C ILE A 175 -3.15 8.77 -4.62
N TYR A 176 -3.51 9.27 -5.81
CA TYR A 176 -4.88 9.15 -6.33
C TYR A 176 -4.91 8.14 -7.47
N GLU A 177 -5.66 7.05 -7.30
CA GLU A 177 -6.03 6.13 -8.38
C GLU A 177 -7.41 6.51 -8.89
N ILE A 178 -7.46 7.04 -10.11
CA ILE A 178 -8.66 7.74 -10.58
C ILE A 178 -9.68 6.84 -11.29
N CYS A 179 -9.31 5.60 -11.60
CA CYS A 179 -10.22 4.54 -12.04
C CYS A 179 -9.52 3.19 -11.90
N ASN A 180 -10.13 2.25 -11.17
CA ASN A 180 -9.57 0.93 -10.86
C ASN A 180 -9.42 0.05 -12.12
N GLU A 181 -10.52 -0.38 -12.70
CA GLU A 181 -10.56 -1.39 -13.77
C GLU A 181 -11.50 -1.02 -14.92
N PRO A 182 -11.14 -0.03 -15.75
CA PRO A 182 -11.90 0.27 -16.94
C PRO A 182 -11.99 -0.95 -17.87
N ASN A 183 -13.19 -1.24 -18.34
CA ASN A 183 -13.40 -2.35 -19.28
C ASN A 183 -14.56 -2.02 -20.25
N GLY A 184 -14.65 -2.75 -21.35
CA GLY A 184 -15.67 -2.51 -22.37
C GLY A 184 -15.61 -1.13 -23.03
N CYS A 185 -14.50 -0.41 -22.91
CA CYS A 185 -14.30 0.93 -23.46
C CYS A 185 -12.89 1.11 -24.03
N SER A 186 -12.73 2.09 -24.93
CA SER A 186 -11.45 2.38 -25.58
C SER A 186 -10.49 3.14 -24.68
N TRP A 187 -9.20 3.02 -24.97
CA TRP A 187 -8.17 3.86 -24.33
C TRP A 187 -8.42 5.35 -24.55
N THR A 188 -8.97 5.73 -25.70
CA THR A 188 -9.35 7.13 -25.98
C THR A 188 -10.41 7.63 -25.00
N SER A 189 -11.43 6.84 -24.71
CA SER A 189 -12.46 7.17 -23.71
C SER A 189 -11.86 7.31 -22.30
N ILE A 190 -11.00 6.38 -21.92
CA ILE A 190 -10.30 6.43 -20.62
C ILE A 190 -9.40 7.67 -20.53
N LYS A 191 -8.66 8.01 -21.59
CA LYS A 191 -7.84 9.25 -21.64
C LYS A 191 -8.67 10.51 -21.50
N SER A 192 -9.85 10.56 -22.15
CA SER A 192 -10.76 11.70 -22.03
C SER A 192 -11.22 11.88 -20.58
N TYR A 193 -11.65 10.80 -19.92
CA TYR A 193 -11.97 10.79 -18.49
C TYR A 193 -10.80 11.27 -17.65
N ALA A 194 -9.66 10.61 -17.81
CA ALA A 194 -8.47 10.85 -17.02
C ALA A 194 -7.99 12.30 -17.11
N THR A 195 -7.94 12.85 -18.31
CA THR A 195 -7.52 14.25 -18.53
C THR A 195 -8.42 15.23 -17.78
N GLN A 196 -9.72 15.00 -17.74
CA GLN A 196 -10.66 15.86 -17.02
C GLN A 196 -10.48 15.75 -15.51
N VAL A 197 -10.32 14.54 -14.97
CA VAL A 197 -10.10 14.32 -13.52
C VAL A 197 -8.74 14.84 -13.11
N ILE A 198 -7.68 14.61 -13.89
CA ILE A 198 -6.33 15.14 -13.65
C ILE A 198 -6.36 16.66 -13.55
N LYS A 199 -7.06 17.35 -14.45
CA LYS A 199 -7.23 18.81 -14.38
C LYS A 199 -7.84 19.26 -13.06
N VAL A 200 -8.84 18.54 -12.55
CA VAL A 200 -9.48 18.83 -11.26
C VAL A 200 -8.47 18.65 -10.11
N ILE A 201 -7.77 17.54 -10.07
CA ILE A 201 -6.77 17.26 -9.02
C ILE A 201 -5.67 18.32 -9.05
N ARG A 202 -5.15 18.68 -10.21
CA ARG A 202 -4.04 19.63 -10.41
C ARG A 202 -4.38 21.08 -10.01
N LYS A 203 -5.66 21.43 -9.91
CA LYS A 203 -6.07 22.71 -9.32
C LYS A 203 -5.60 22.83 -7.86
N TYR A 204 -5.62 21.75 -7.11
CA TYR A 204 -5.33 21.73 -5.67
C TYR A 204 -3.98 21.08 -5.37
N ASP A 205 -3.73 19.88 -5.87
CA ASP A 205 -2.48 19.13 -5.64
C ASP A 205 -1.68 19.01 -6.95
N LYS A 206 -0.70 19.91 -7.08
CA LYS A 206 0.15 19.98 -8.28
C LYS A 206 1.21 18.88 -8.34
N LYS A 207 1.48 18.17 -7.23
CA LYS A 207 2.63 17.28 -7.09
C LYS A 207 2.27 15.82 -6.86
N ALA A 208 1.04 15.52 -6.47
CA ALA A 208 0.61 14.14 -6.19
C ALA A 208 0.84 13.23 -7.39
N ILE A 209 1.12 11.96 -7.10
CA ILE A 209 1.07 10.91 -8.10
C ILE A 209 -0.39 10.61 -8.39
N ILE A 210 -0.72 10.49 -9.66
CA ILE A 210 -2.03 10.07 -10.14
C ILE A 210 -1.83 8.78 -10.93
N VAL A 211 -2.56 7.74 -10.56
CA VAL A 211 -2.57 6.44 -11.23
C VAL A 211 -3.84 6.34 -12.05
N VAL A 212 -3.69 5.99 -13.31
CA VAL A 212 -4.78 5.86 -14.27
C VAL A 212 -4.98 4.39 -14.60
N GLY A 213 -6.18 3.88 -14.36
CA GLY A 213 -6.60 2.56 -14.82
C GLY A 213 -6.52 2.45 -16.34
N THR A 214 -6.27 1.27 -16.84
CA THR A 214 -6.00 1.01 -18.26
C THR A 214 -7.02 0.04 -18.86
N PRO A 215 -7.15 -0.07 -20.19
CA PRO A 215 -8.15 -0.95 -20.80
C PRO A 215 -8.09 -2.40 -20.32
N THR A 216 -9.21 -3.08 -20.43
CA THR A 216 -9.33 -4.53 -20.13
C THR A 216 -8.94 -4.84 -18.71
N TRP A 217 -9.66 -4.25 -17.73
CA TRP A 217 -9.39 -4.43 -16.30
C TRP A 217 -7.94 -4.15 -15.94
N SER A 218 -7.43 -2.99 -16.39
CA SER A 218 -6.07 -2.53 -16.12
C SER A 218 -4.95 -3.46 -16.64
N GLN A 219 -5.07 -3.92 -17.90
CA GLN A 219 -4.10 -4.79 -18.57
C GLN A 219 -3.25 -4.10 -19.65
N LEU A 220 -3.14 -2.74 -19.60
CA LEU A 220 -2.32 -1.89 -20.49
C LEU A 220 -2.76 -1.86 -21.95
N GLY A 221 -3.89 -2.45 -22.32
CA GLY A 221 -4.40 -2.45 -23.67
C GLY A 221 -5.63 -3.32 -23.86
N SER A 222 -6.28 -3.22 -25.01
CA SER A 222 -7.57 -3.83 -25.32
C SER A 222 -7.54 -5.34 -25.47
N ASP A 223 -6.36 -5.92 -25.71
CA ASP A 223 -6.18 -7.37 -25.84
C ASP A 223 -4.80 -7.81 -25.32
N GLY A 224 -4.47 -9.12 -25.49
CA GLY A 224 -3.23 -9.72 -25.03
C GLY A 224 -1.96 -9.17 -25.71
N THR A 225 -2.06 -8.56 -26.86
CA THR A 225 -0.92 -8.16 -27.70
C THR A 225 -0.71 -6.65 -27.80
N HIS A 226 -1.79 -5.86 -27.78
CA HIS A 226 -1.72 -4.41 -27.89
C HIS A 226 -1.43 -3.73 -26.55
N ASN A 227 -0.64 -2.66 -26.63
CA ASN A 227 -0.34 -1.80 -25.48
C ASN A 227 -0.57 -0.33 -25.90
N GLU A 228 -1.84 0.04 -26.04
CA GLU A 228 -2.24 1.38 -26.47
C GLU A 228 -1.77 2.45 -25.50
N VAL A 229 -1.66 2.10 -24.22
CA VAL A 229 -1.18 3.00 -23.17
C VAL A 229 0.26 3.41 -23.45
N ALA A 230 1.13 2.45 -23.75
CA ALA A 230 2.54 2.73 -24.03
C ALA A 230 2.74 3.43 -25.39
N ASN A 231 1.86 3.16 -26.35
CA ASN A 231 1.92 3.80 -27.67
C ASN A 231 1.35 5.23 -27.68
N SER A 232 0.37 5.51 -26.82
CA SER A 232 -0.32 6.79 -26.77
C SER A 232 -0.61 7.25 -25.34
N PRO A 233 0.42 7.50 -24.52
CA PRO A 233 0.23 7.90 -23.12
C PRO A 233 -0.41 9.28 -23.00
N ILE A 234 -0.92 9.60 -21.82
CA ILE A 234 -1.38 10.94 -21.46
C ILE A 234 -0.18 11.89 -21.46
N LYS A 235 -0.30 13.00 -22.16
CA LYS A 235 0.76 14.01 -22.28
C LYS A 235 0.40 15.30 -21.55
N GLY A 236 1.41 16.15 -21.25
CA GLY A 236 1.21 17.47 -20.65
C GLY A 236 1.09 17.48 -19.13
N TYR A 237 1.20 16.31 -18.46
CA TYR A 237 1.14 16.22 -17.01
C TYR A 237 2.35 15.45 -16.45
N LYS A 238 2.81 15.88 -15.25
CA LYS A 238 3.86 15.17 -14.49
C LYS A 238 3.23 14.24 -13.47
N ASN A 239 4.01 13.25 -12.99
CA ASN A 239 3.63 12.31 -11.95
C ASN A 239 2.35 11.50 -12.31
N ILE A 240 2.27 11.05 -13.54
CA ILE A 240 1.25 10.11 -14.01
C ILE A 240 1.85 8.71 -14.08
N MET A 241 1.15 7.73 -13.52
CA MET A 241 1.43 6.31 -13.64
C MET A 241 0.21 5.58 -14.19
N TYR A 242 0.43 4.37 -14.68
CA TYR A 242 -0.62 3.56 -15.29
C TYR A 242 -0.75 2.24 -14.52
N SER A 243 -1.99 1.87 -14.20
CA SER A 243 -2.28 0.60 -13.53
C SER A 243 -1.99 -0.59 -14.43
N LEU A 244 -1.39 -1.61 -13.84
CA LEU A 244 -1.40 -2.98 -14.34
C LEU A 244 -1.97 -3.86 -13.23
N HIS A 245 -3.02 -4.64 -13.56
CA HIS A 245 -3.56 -5.67 -12.66
C HIS A 245 -3.26 -7.04 -13.19
N PHE A 246 -2.95 -7.98 -12.31
CA PHE A 246 -2.82 -9.38 -12.67
C PHE A 246 -3.28 -10.30 -11.54
N TYR A 247 -3.75 -11.46 -11.93
CA TYR A 247 -4.06 -12.56 -11.02
C TYR A 247 -3.23 -13.77 -11.40
N ALA A 248 -2.46 -14.29 -10.45
CA ALA A 248 -1.41 -15.27 -10.75
C ALA A 248 -1.96 -16.65 -11.16
N ASN A 249 -3.24 -16.92 -10.90
CA ASN A 249 -3.90 -18.14 -11.35
C ASN A 249 -4.68 -17.97 -12.68
N GLU A 250 -4.46 -16.85 -13.38
CA GLU A 250 -4.97 -16.61 -14.73
C GLU A 250 -3.91 -16.92 -15.79
N TRP A 251 -4.20 -17.87 -16.66
CA TRP A 251 -3.28 -18.25 -17.74
C TRP A 251 -2.95 -17.07 -18.67
N SER A 252 -3.95 -16.31 -19.10
CA SER A 252 -3.80 -15.16 -19.99
C SER A 252 -2.93 -14.07 -19.38
N HIS A 253 -3.08 -13.79 -18.08
CA HIS A 253 -2.25 -12.81 -17.39
C HIS A 253 -0.78 -13.23 -17.38
N ASN A 254 -0.51 -14.51 -17.11
CA ASN A 254 0.84 -15.03 -17.07
C ASN A 254 1.49 -15.09 -18.46
N LYS A 255 0.68 -15.30 -19.52
CA LYS A 255 1.16 -15.39 -20.89
C LYS A 255 1.46 -14.02 -21.51
N TYR A 256 0.58 -13.03 -21.33
CA TYR A 256 0.64 -11.79 -22.10
C TYR A 256 1.18 -10.59 -21.33
N LEU A 257 0.81 -10.42 -20.06
CA LEU A 257 1.10 -9.19 -19.32
C LEU A 257 2.59 -8.96 -19.01
N PRO A 258 3.45 -9.98 -18.81
CA PRO A 258 4.88 -9.74 -18.63
C PRO A 258 5.55 -9.02 -19.80
N ALA A 259 5.18 -9.38 -21.03
CA ALA A 259 5.72 -8.73 -22.24
C ALA A 259 5.17 -7.29 -22.41
N LYS A 260 3.89 -7.06 -22.09
CA LYS A 260 3.29 -5.72 -22.10
C LYS A 260 3.98 -4.80 -21.08
N LEU A 261 4.29 -5.31 -19.90
CA LEU A 261 5.03 -4.56 -18.87
C LEU A 261 6.46 -4.20 -19.36
N ASP A 262 7.17 -5.14 -19.94
CA ASP A 262 8.51 -4.90 -20.51
C ASP A 262 8.48 -3.85 -21.62
N TYR A 263 7.49 -3.93 -22.51
CA TYR A 263 7.29 -2.96 -23.57
C TYR A 263 6.98 -1.55 -23.02
N ALA A 264 6.08 -1.43 -22.05
CA ALA A 264 5.78 -0.16 -21.40
C ALA A 264 7.04 0.47 -20.79
N ARG A 265 7.84 -0.33 -20.06
CA ARG A 265 9.10 0.16 -19.48
C ARG A 265 10.10 0.60 -20.54
N LYS A 266 10.26 -0.16 -21.64
CA LYS A 266 11.13 0.21 -22.77
C LYS A 266 10.71 1.55 -23.40
N LYS A 267 9.41 1.86 -23.38
CA LYS A 267 8.86 3.15 -23.85
C LYS A 267 8.93 4.27 -22.80
N GLY A 268 9.52 4.02 -21.61
CA GLY A 268 9.62 5.02 -20.54
C GLY A 268 8.32 5.26 -19.79
N ILE A 269 7.35 4.35 -19.87
CA ILE A 269 6.04 4.47 -19.24
C ILE A 269 6.10 3.93 -17.82
N ALA A 270 5.72 4.75 -16.86
CA ALA A 270 5.67 4.39 -15.44
C ALA A 270 4.41 3.55 -15.14
N VAL A 271 4.61 2.31 -14.74
CA VAL A 271 3.55 1.36 -14.39
C VAL A 271 3.58 1.09 -12.89
N MET A 272 2.41 1.00 -12.29
CA MET A 272 2.21 0.54 -10.91
C MET A 272 1.21 -0.63 -10.93
N VAL A 273 1.53 -1.72 -10.25
CA VAL A 273 0.60 -2.81 -10.02
C VAL A 273 -0.25 -2.46 -8.81
N THR A 274 -1.31 -1.70 -9.02
CA THR A 274 -2.18 -1.25 -7.93
C THR A 274 -3.07 -2.34 -7.39
N GLU A 275 -3.19 -3.45 -8.13
CA GLU A 275 -3.87 -4.64 -7.67
C GLU A 275 -3.25 -5.91 -8.25
N PHE A 276 -3.01 -6.91 -7.41
CA PHE A 276 -2.72 -8.27 -7.85
C PHE A 276 -3.25 -9.29 -6.85
N GLY A 277 -3.62 -10.46 -7.35
CA GLY A 277 -4.04 -11.60 -6.53
C GLY A 277 -3.27 -12.87 -6.86
N MET A 278 -3.26 -13.81 -5.91
CA MET A 278 -2.68 -15.13 -6.10
C MET A 278 -3.65 -16.11 -6.78
N SER A 279 -4.95 -15.76 -6.79
CA SER A 279 -6.08 -16.53 -7.29
C SER A 279 -6.34 -16.30 -8.78
N ALA A 280 -7.48 -16.80 -9.28
CA ALA A 280 -8.11 -16.32 -10.49
C ALA A 280 -8.71 -14.93 -10.29
N ALA A 281 -8.99 -14.20 -11.38
CA ALA A 281 -9.43 -12.79 -11.35
C ALA A 281 -10.75 -12.58 -10.60
N GLY A 282 -11.63 -13.58 -10.55
CA GLY A 282 -12.86 -13.52 -9.73
C GLY A 282 -12.64 -13.69 -8.22
N GLY A 283 -11.39 -13.74 -7.75
CA GLY A 283 -11.06 -13.90 -6.33
C GLY A 283 -11.02 -15.35 -5.82
N GLY A 284 -11.61 -16.29 -6.57
CA GLY A 284 -11.69 -17.74 -6.29
C GLY A 284 -10.67 -18.58 -7.05
N GLY A 285 -10.99 -19.87 -7.24
CA GLY A 285 -10.25 -20.80 -8.11
C GLY A 285 -8.90 -21.31 -7.57
N GLY A 286 -8.65 -21.16 -6.26
CA GLY A 286 -7.39 -21.54 -5.64
C GLY A 286 -6.29 -20.49 -5.85
N ILE A 287 -5.06 -20.80 -5.45
CA ILE A 287 -3.92 -19.90 -5.54
C ILE A 287 -2.77 -20.51 -6.34
N ASN A 288 -1.97 -19.67 -7.00
CA ASN A 288 -0.78 -20.06 -7.75
C ASN A 288 0.48 -19.40 -7.17
N SER A 289 1.12 -20.08 -6.23
CA SER A 289 2.33 -19.57 -5.57
C SER A 289 3.53 -19.48 -6.52
N SER A 290 3.64 -20.39 -7.51
CA SER A 290 4.73 -20.40 -8.48
C SER A 290 4.70 -19.15 -9.36
N TYR A 291 3.58 -18.87 -10.02
CA TYR A 291 3.44 -17.68 -10.84
C TYR A 291 3.47 -16.40 -10.01
N THR A 292 2.90 -16.38 -8.79
CA THR A 292 3.04 -15.23 -7.87
C THR A 292 4.52 -14.94 -7.59
N GLY A 293 5.33 -16.00 -7.35
CA GLY A 293 6.76 -15.85 -7.14
C GLY A 293 7.50 -15.26 -8.35
N LYS A 294 7.17 -15.73 -9.56
CA LYS A 294 7.72 -15.19 -10.83
C LYS A 294 7.36 -13.71 -11.02
N TRP A 295 6.09 -13.34 -10.78
CA TRP A 295 5.64 -11.96 -10.85
C TRP A 295 6.37 -11.06 -9.85
N LEU A 296 6.39 -11.42 -8.57
CA LEU A 296 7.08 -10.64 -7.55
C LEU A 296 8.58 -10.52 -7.84
N GLY A 297 9.23 -11.57 -8.36
CA GLY A 297 10.61 -11.53 -8.82
C GLY A 297 10.83 -10.49 -9.92
N LYS A 298 9.97 -10.47 -10.94
CA LYS A 298 10.02 -9.48 -12.04
C LYS A 298 9.79 -8.05 -11.54
N LEU A 299 8.77 -7.84 -10.69
CA LEU A 299 8.45 -6.53 -10.14
C LEU A 299 9.58 -6.02 -9.24
N ASN A 300 10.18 -6.88 -8.43
CA ASN A 300 11.31 -6.54 -7.57
C ASN A 300 12.58 -6.19 -8.37
N LYS A 301 12.84 -6.90 -9.48
CA LYS A 301 13.96 -6.59 -10.39
C LYS A 301 13.89 -5.16 -10.91
N TYR A 302 12.71 -4.67 -11.22
CA TYR A 302 12.48 -3.33 -11.77
C TYR A 302 12.07 -2.27 -10.75
N ASN A 303 11.97 -2.62 -9.46
CA ASN A 303 11.40 -1.76 -8.41
C ASN A 303 9.97 -1.24 -8.75
N ILE A 304 9.18 -2.05 -9.45
CA ILE A 304 7.78 -1.72 -9.71
C ILE A 304 6.97 -1.94 -8.45
N SER A 305 6.21 -0.93 -8.04
CA SER A 305 5.31 -0.97 -6.89
C SER A 305 4.14 -1.93 -7.11
N TYR A 306 3.69 -2.60 -6.04
CA TYR A 306 2.59 -3.56 -6.12
C TYR A 306 1.74 -3.56 -4.85
N PHE A 307 0.44 -3.86 -5.01
CA PHE A 307 -0.54 -3.94 -3.95
C PHE A 307 -1.33 -5.24 -4.06
N CYS A 308 -1.29 -6.05 -2.99
CA CYS A 308 -1.99 -7.33 -2.95
C CYS A 308 -3.46 -7.13 -2.62
N TRP A 309 -4.35 -7.73 -3.40
CA TRP A 309 -5.76 -7.87 -3.14
C TRP A 309 -6.02 -9.17 -2.37
N SER A 310 -6.65 -9.17 -1.19
CA SER A 310 -7.06 -8.05 -0.39
C SER A 310 -7.00 -8.35 1.11
N LEU A 311 -6.85 -7.32 1.93
CA LEU A 311 -6.98 -7.42 3.39
C LEU A 311 -8.47 -7.61 3.73
N SER A 312 -8.86 -8.86 3.84
CA SER A 312 -10.25 -9.29 4.03
C SER A 312 -10.29 -10.69 4.63
N ASN A 313 -11.37 -11.00 5.33
CA ASN A 313 -11.72 -12.36 5.76
C ASN A 313 -12.88 -12.96 4.92
N LYS A 314 -13.18 -12.36 3.76
CA LYS A 314 -14.16 -12.91 2.83
C LYS A 314 -13.76 -14.35 2.46
N ASN A 315 -14.74 -15.25 2.35
CA ASN A 315 -14.47 -16.64 2.00
C ASN A 315 -14.15 -16.79 0.50
N GLU A 316 -12.94 -16.37 0.13
CA GLU A 316 -12.41 -16.46 -1.23
C GLU A 316 -10.89 -16.67 -1.22
N SER A 317 -10.32 -17.18 -2.32
CA SER A 317 -8.92 -17.59 -2.38
C SER A 317 -7.93 -16.43 -2.28
N CYS A 318 -8.30 -15.23 -2.75
CA CYS A 318 -7.43 -14.04 -2.69
C CYS A 318 -7.44 -13.34 -1.32
N SER A 319 -8.37 -13.66 -0.43
CA SER A 319 -8.41 -13.07 0.91
C SER A 319 -7.14 -13.39 1.70
N LEU A 320 -6.53 -12.38 2.32
CA LEU A 320 -5.30 -12.56 3.08
C LEU A 320 -5.54 -13.09 4.49
N LEU A 321 -6.77 -13.00 4.99
CA LEU A 321 -7.16 -13.50 6.30
C LEU A 321 -8.02 -14.75 6.15
N SER A 322 -7.96 -15.62 7.16
CA SER A 322 -8.86 -16.75 7.26
C SER A 322 -10.31 -16.25 7.41
N SER A 323 -11.25 -16.86 6.69
CA SER A 323 -12.68 -16.54 6.81
C SER A 323 -13.25 -16.77 8.22
N LYS A 324 -12.55 -17.54 9.05
CA LYS A 324 -12.92 -17.82 10.44
C LYS A 324 -12.46 -16.76 11.43
N THR A 325 -11.49 -15.90 11.07
CA THR A 325 -11.02 -14.86 11.99
C THR A 325 -11.99 -13.69 12.04
N LYS A 326 -12.23 -13.22 13.27
CA LYS A 326 -12.98 -11.98 13.53
C LYS A 326 -12.08 -10.82 13.94
N LYS A 327 -10.78 -11.08 14.05
CA LYS A 327 -9.80 -10.04 14.39
C LYS A 327 -9.57 -9.10 13.22
N THR A 328 -9.48 -7.83 13.53
CA THR A 328 -9.22 -6.76 12.55
C THR A 328 -7.79 -6.26 12.55
N SER A 329 -6.91 -6.84 13.39
CA SER A 329 -5.47 -6.49 13.49
C SER A 329 -4.69 -7.56 14.26
N LYS A 330 -3.35 -7.45 14.31
CA LYS A 330 -2.44 -8.29 15.09
C LYS A 330 -2.67 -9.80 14.87
N TRP A 331 -2.84 -10.18 13.59
CA TRP A 331 -3.16 -11.56 13.21
C TRP A 331 -2.00 -12.51 13.47
N LYS A 332 -2.28 -13.62 14.15
CA LYS A 332 -1.37 -14.76 14.27
C LYS A 332 -1.31 -15.49 12.91
N THR A 333 -0.28 -16.30 12.72
CA THR A 333 -0.12 -17.10 11.47
C THR A 333 -1.32 -18.00 11.18
N THR A 334 -1.98 -18.54 12.22
CA THR A 334 -3.18 -19.37 12.12
C THR A 334 -4.43 -18.61 11.68
N GLU A 335 -4.43 -17.29 11.82
CA GLU A 335 -5.53 -16.40 11.41
C GLU A 335 -5.37 -15.89 9.98
N LEU A 336 -4.23 -16.18 9.35
CA LEU A 336 -3.98 -15.86 7.95
C LEU A 336 -4.44 -17.00 7.04
N SER A 337 -4.94 -16.65 5.86
CA SER A 337 -5.17 -17.60 4.77
C SER A 337 -3.84 -18.15 4.24
N VAL A 338 -3.89 -19.10 3.31
CA VAL A 338 -2.69 -19.56 2.59
C VAL A 338 -2.05 -18.40 1.82
N ALA A 339 -2.86 -17.58 1.14
CA ALA A 339 -2.39 -16.38 0.44
C ALA A 339 -1.74 -15.39 1.42
N GLY A 340 -2.38 -15.12 2.57
CA GLY A 340 -1.84 -14.21 3.57
C GLY A 340 -0.50 -14.63 4.13
N ARG A 341 -0.32 -15.91 4.45
CA ARG A 341 0.99 -16.43 4.90
C ARG A 341 2.08 -16.27 3.84
N TYR A 342 1.75 -16.55 2.59
CA TYR A 342 2.68 -16.42 1.46
C TYR A 342 3.10 -14.96 1.26
N ILE A 343 2.14 -14.04 1.15
CA ILE A 343 2.40 -12.61 0.91
C ILE A 343 3.19 -12.00 2.07
N ARG A 344 2.80 -12.28 3.32
CA ARG A 344 3.56 -11.84 4.51
C ARG A 344 5.03 -12.29 4.43
N SER A 345 5.27 -13.54 4.08
CA SER A 345 6.64 -14.08 3.92
C SER A 345 7.43 -13.33 2.83
N LYS A 346 6.82 -13.10 1.66
CA LYS A 346 7.47 -12.41 0.53
C LYS A 346 7.76 -10.94 0.83
N TYR A 347 6.83 -10.24 1.50
CA TYR A 347 7.02 -8.83 1.87
C TYR A 347 8.12 -8.67 2.92
N ARG A 348 8.16 -9.54 3.94
CA ARG A 348 9.25 -9.58 4.93
C ARG A 348 10.61 -9.82 4.28
N ALA A 349 10.70 -10.80 3.40
CA ALA A 349 11.93 -11.11 2.67
C ALA A 349 12.38 -9.92 1.82
N ARG A 350 11.46 -9.24 1.13
CA ARG A 350 11.79 -8.07 0.31
C ARG A 350 12.22 -6.88 1.18
N LYS A 351 11.56 -6.61 2.30
CA LYS A 351 11.97 -5.56 3.26
C LYS A 351 13.38 -5.83 3.76
N LYS A 352 13.67 -7.07 4.17
CA LYS A 352 15.02 -7.48 4.61
C LYS A 352 16.07 -7.26 3.52
N ALA A 353 15.78 -7.65 2.27
CA ALA A 353 16.70 -7.50 1.14
C ALA A 353 16.98 -6.02 0.78
N LEU A 354 16.04 -5.13 1.02
CA LEU A 354 16.22 -3.69 0.79
C LEU A 354 16.96 -2.99 1.93
N GLY A 355 16.93 -3.52 3.15
CA GLY A 355 17.56 -2.91 4.32
C GLY A 355 17.07 -1.47 4.53
N SER A 356 17.99 -0.52 4.66
CA SER A 356 17.69 0.91 4.84
C SER A 356 17.01 1.59 3.63
N LYS A 357 16.89 0.89 2.50
CA LYS A 357 16.16 1.37 1.29
C LYS A 357 14.69 0.91 1.26
N ALA A 358 14.18 0.26 2.33
CA ALA A 358 12.86 -0.37 2.38
C ALA A 358 11.70 0.62 2.58
#